data_1d8a29e0b19ddf8b1f0a62b66d57ca69
#
_entry.id   1d8a29e0b19ddf8b1f0a62b66d57ca69
#
_cell.length_a   1.000
_cell.length_b   1.000
_cell.length_c   1.000
_cell.angle_alpha   90.00
_cell.angle_beta   90.00
_cell.angle_gamma   90.00
#
_symmetry.space_group_name_H-M   'P 1'
#
loop_
_entity.id
_entity.type
_entity.pdbx_description
1 polymer ?
#
loop_
_entity_poly.entity_id
_entity_poly.type
_entity_poly.pdbx_seq_one_letter_code
_entity_poly.pdbx_strand_id
1 'polypeptide(L)'
;MREVLPGPDAALNIMKELLQALPRQLEREELGHFMTVVHSETLESDRLDIELGAAFLGAPDLTVSLPSERILRVRLLPAEPTMATVARVGGFEQSCGCYGAIGSWVEDNGYRINGPGREVLIQPPRSEQLDEMVTEIQFPVARDQRAHAG
;
A
#
# COMPACT_ATOMS: atom_id res chain seq x y z
N MET A 1 -3.78 -9.11 4.91
CA MET A 1 -2.85 -10.05 5.61
C MET A 1 -1.48 -9.41 5.73
N ARG A 2 -0.77 -9.62 6.83
CA ARG A 2 0.61 -9.14 7.06
C ARG A 2 1.59 -10.31 6.97
N GLU A 3 2.68 -10.12 6.26
CA GLU A 3 3.70 -11.15 6.03
C GLU A 3 5.08 -10.50 5.82
N VAL A 4 6.13 -11.20 6.21
CA VAL A 4 7.51 -10.81 5.89
C VAL A 4 7.94 -11.59 4.65
N LEU A 5 8.16 -10.88 3.56
CA LEU A 5 8.45 -11.44 2.25
C LEU A 5 9.94 -11.29 1.89
N PRO A 6 10.47 -12.15 1.02
CA PRO A 6 11.87 -12.09 0.57
C PRO A 6 12.16 -10.95 -0.43
N GLY A 7 11.18 -10.10 -0.70
CA GLY A 7 11.35 -8.95 -1.57
C GLY A 7 10.12 -8.57 -2.36
N PRO A 8 10.22 -7.52 -3.22
CA PRO A 8 9.08 -6.96 -3.97
C PRO A 8 8.41 -7.94 -4.94
N ASP A 9 9.17 -8.84 -5.55
CA ASP A 9 8.60 -9.81 -6.50
C ASP A 9 7.61 -10.76 -5.83
N ALA A 10 7.88 -11.18 -4.60
CA ALA A 10 6.96 -11.99 -3.83
C ALA A 10 5.68 -11.23 -3.50
N ALA A 11 5.77 -9.93 -3.16
CA ALA A 11 4.63 -9.06 -2.94
C ALA A 11 3.78 -8.90 -4.21
N LEU A 12 4.43 -8.71 -5.37
CA LEU A 12 3.74 -8.61 -6.66
C LEU A 12 2.97 -9.89 -7.00
N ASN A 13 3.54 -11.06 -6.73
CA ASN A 13 2.86 -12.33 -6.97
C ASN A 13 1.61 -12.49 -6.11
N ILE A 14 1.68 -12.11 -4.82
CA ILE A 14 0.53 -12.12 -3.93
C ILE A 14 -0.52 -11.10 -4.39
N MET A 15 -0.10 -9.90 -4.81
CA MET A 15 -1.02 -8.88 -5.33
C MET A 15 -1.76 -9.37 -6.58
N LYS A 16 -1.08 -10.05 -7.51
CA LYS A 16 -1.72 -10.69 -8.68
C LYS A 16 -2.75 -11.74 -8.27
N GLU A 17 -2.44 -12.55 -7.27
CA GLU A 17 -3.37 -13.53 -6.71
C GLU A 17 -4.61 -12.86 -6.12
N LEU A 18 -4.43 -11.79 -5.34
CA LEU A 18 -5.53 -11.00 -4.77
C LEU A 18 -6.43 -10.40 -5.85
N LEU A 19 -5.84 -9.78 -6.89
CA LEU A 19 -6.57 -9.20 -8.02
C LEU A 19 -7.44 -10.21 -8.76
N GLN A 20 -7.04 -11.48 -8.78
CA GLN A 20 -7.80 -12.55 -9.42
C GLN A 20 -8.82 -13.21 -8.51
N ALA A 21 -8.48 -13.38 -7.23
CA ALA A 21 -9.28 -14.16 -6.29
C ALA A 21 -10.40 -13.36 -5.63
N LEU A 22 -10.14 -12.11 -5.19
CA LEU A 22 -11.12 -11.33 -4.45
C LEU A 22 -12.37 -10.98 -5.27
N PRO A 23 -12.28 -10.53 -6.54
CA PRO A 23 -13.48 -10.23 -7.34
C PRO A 23 -14.35 -11.45 -7.66
N ARG A 24 -13.86 -12.65 -7.41
CA ARG A 24 -14.63 -13.91 -7.60
C ARG A 24 -15.34 -14.38 -6.33
N GLN A 25 -14.91 -13.87 -5.17
CA GLN A 25 -15.39 -14.29 -3.87
C GLN A 25 -16.19 -13.23 -3.14
N LEU A 26 -16.06 -11.96 -3.55
CA LEU A 26 -16.68 -10.81 -2.91
C LEU A 26 -17.57 -10.06 -3.89
N GLU A 27 -18.64 -9.45 -3.37
CA GLU A 27 -19.50 -8.58 -4.17
C GLU A 27 -18.72 -7.32 -4.58
N ARG A 28 -18.97 -6.87 -5.81
CA ARG A 28 -18.23 -5.75 -6.40
C ARG A 28 -18.42 -4.45 -5.61
N GLU A 29 -19.60 -4.26 -5.05
CA GLU A 29 -19.97 -3.08 -4.28
C GLU A 29 -19.29 -3.02 -2.91
N GLU A 30 -18.84 -4.14 -2.40
CA GLU A 30 -18.14 -4.24 -1.13
C GLU A 30 -16.60 -4.14 -1.29
N LEU A 31 -16.08 -4.41 -2.50
CA LEU A 31 -14.65 -4.45 -2.78
C LEU A 31 -14.17 -3.09 -3.29
N GLY A 32 -13.33 -2.42 -2.51
CA GLY A 32 -12.66 -1.18 -2.88
C GLY A 32 -11.27 -1.41 -3.48
N HIS A 33 -10.44 -0.36 -3.44
CA HIS A 33 -9.08 -0.43 -3.98
C HIS A 33 -8.20 -1.45 -3.28
N PHE A 34 -7.40 -2.15 -4.04
CA PHE A 34 -6.30 -2.95 -3.51
C PHE A 34 -5.23 -2.06 -2.91
N MET A 35 -4.61 -2.51 -1.83
CA MET A 35 -3.61 -1.73 -1.14
C MET A 35 -2.54 -2.58 -0.47
N THR A 36 -1.39 -1.94 -0.28
CA THR A 36 -0.28 -2.45 0.50
C THR A 36 0.02 -1.46 1.63
N VAL A 37 0.27 -1.94 2.85
CA VAL A 37 0.84 -1.14 3.94
C VAL A 37 2.26 -1.61 4.16
N VAL A 38 3.21 -0.69 4.06
CA VAL A 38 4.65 -0.98 4.14
C VAL A 38 5.14 -0.65 5.55
N HIS A 39 5.56 -1.68 6.28
CA HIS A 39 6.12 -1.56 7.63
C HIS A 39 7.66 -1.53 7.64
N SER A 40 8.29 -1.98 6.57
CA SER A 40 9.75 -1.89 6.40
C SER A 40 10.19 -0.46 6.16
N GLU A 41 11.38 -0.09 6.65
CA GLU A 41 11.98 1.23 6.42
C GLU A 41 12.42 1.41 4.95
N THR A 42 12.73 0.32 4.27
CA THR A 42 13.12 0.32 2.85
C THR A 42 12.38 -0.78 2.08
N LEU A 43 12.13 -0.53 0.79
CA LEU A 43 11.53 -1.52 -0.13
C LEU A 43 12.57 -2.50 -0.71
N GLU A 44 13.85 -2.20 -0.59
CA GLU A 44 14.96 -3.01 -1.11
C GLU A 44 15.39 -4.13 -0.14
N SER A 45 14.66 -4.30 0.95
CA SER A 45 14.96 -5.30 1.95
C SER A 45 14.64 -6.72 1.44
N ASP A 46 15.53 -7.66 1.72
CA ASP A 46 15.30 -9.11 1.63
C ASP A 46 14.30 -9.62 2.68
N ARG A 47 13.83 -8.74 3.55
CA ARG A 47 12.81 -8.96 4.58
C ARG A 47 11.77 -7.85 4.55
N LEU A 48 10.95 -7.86 3.53
CA LEU A 48 9.91 -6.87 3.32
C LEU A 48 8.69 -7.18 4.20
N ASP A 49 8.52 -6.44 5.29
CA ASP A 49 7.34 -6.54 6.18
C ASP A 49 6.20 -5.68 5.64
N ILE A 50 5.20 -6.32 5.10
CA ILE A 50 4.06 -5.64 4.46
C ILE A 50 2.72 -6.28 4.81
N GLU A 51 1.68 -5.48 4.68
CA GLU A 51 0.31 -5.97 4.61
C GLU A 51 -0.22 -5.82 3.19
N LEU A 52 -0.89 -6.84 2.70
CA LEU A 52 -1.53 -6.89 1.39
C LEU A 52 -3.02 -7.18 1.56
N GLY A 53 -3.85 -6.50 0.79
CA GLY A 53 -5.30 -6.68 0.82
C GLY A 53 -6.04 -5.69 -0.06
N ALA A 54 -7.29 -5.45 0.29
CA ALA A 54 -8.14 -4.46 -0.38
C ALA A 54 -9.03 -3.76 0.66
N ALA A 55 -9.47 -2.55 0.35
CA ALA A 55 -10.53 -1.91 1.11
C ALA A 55 -11.81 -2.76 0.98
N PHE A 56 -12.52 -2.93 2.08
CA PHE A 56 -13.71 -3.77 2.14
C PHE A 56 -14.80 -3.11 3.00
N LEU A 57 -16.02 -3.09 2.49
CA LEU A 57 -17.16 -2.44 3.12
C LEU A 57 -18.21 -3.43 3.66
N GLY A 58 -17.94 -4.72 3.53
CA GLY A 58 -18.88 -5.78 3.97
C GLY A 58 -18.70 -6.19 5.43
N ALA A 59 -19.07 -7.44 5.73
CA ALA A 59 -19.10 -7.98 7.08
C ALA A 59 -17.72 -7.99 7.75
N PRO A 60 -17.59 -7.49 9.00
CA PRO A 60 -16.29 -7.33 9.67
C PRO A 60 -15.63 -8.66 10.08
N ASP A 61 -16.35 -9.74 10.11
CA ASP A 61 -15.90 -11.09 10.48
C ASP A 61 -15.57 -11.96 9.25
N LEU A 62 -15.67 -11.41 8.05
CA LEU A 62 -15.35 -12.12 6.82
C LEU A 62 -13.92 -12.66 6.83
N THR A 63 -13.77 -13.87 6.34
CA THR A 63 -12.49 -14.53 6.08
C THR A 63 -12.48 -15.04 4.65
N VAL A 64 -11.41 -14.74 3.91
CA VAL A 64 -11.23 -15.18 2.52
C VAL A 64 -9.98 -16.04 2.44
N SER A 65 -10.10 -17.22 1.84
CA SER A 65 -8.97 -18.10 1.55
C SER A 65 -8.49 -17.88 0.12
N LEU A 66 -7.18 -17.72 -0.03
CA LEU A 66 -6.54 -17.61 -1.34
C LEU A 66 -6.12 -18.98 -1.87
N PRO A 67 -5.93 -19.15 -3.19
CA PRO A 67 -5.40 -20.38 -3.78
C PRO A 67 -4.04 -20.83 -3.19
N SER A 68 -3.23 -19.91 -2.73
CA SER A 68 -1.96 -20.19 -2.03
C SER A 68 -2.12 -20.62 -0.57
N GLU A 69 -3.34 -20.95 -0.14
CA GLU A 69 -3.70 -21.28 1.25
C GLU A 69 -3.55 -20.12 2.25
N ARG A 70 -3.21 -18.91 1.78
CA ARG A 70 -3.20 -17.72 2.62
C ARG A 70 -4.62 -17.32 2.99
N ILE A 71 -4.78 -16.79 4.20
CA ILE A 71 -6.07 -16.37 4.74
C ILE A 71 -6.05 -14.85 4.95
N LEU A 72 -7.01 -14.16 4.31
CA LEU A 72 -7.29 -12.76 4.60
C LEU A 72 -8.38 -12.66 5.68
N ARG A 73 -8.21 -11.68 6.56
CA ARG A 73 -9.20 -11.29 7.56
C ARG A 73 -9.43 -9.80 7.48
N VAL A 74 -10.66 -9.39 7.73
CA VAL A 74 -11.00 -7.98 7.85
C VAL A 74 -10.36 -7.41 9.12
N ARG A 75 -9.78 -6.23 9.00
CA ARG A 75 -9.33 -5.42 10.13
C ARG A 75 -9.56 -3.95 9.87
N LEU A 76 -9.73 -3.17 10.91
CA LEU A 76 -9.77 -1.73 10.79
C LEU A 76 -8.35 -1.18 10.55
N LEU A 77 -8.20 -0.39 9.51
CA LEU A 77 -7.02 0.43 9.29
C LEU A 77 -7.24 1.78 9.97
N PRO A 78 -6.31 2.27 10.82
CA PRO A 78 -6.48 3.54 11.48
C PRO A 78 -6.71 4.68 10.48
N ALA A 79 -7.67 5.56 10.79
CA ALA A 79 -7.87 6.79 10.03
C ALA A 79 -6.71 7.75 10.28
N GLU A 80 -6.21 8.34 9.23
CA GLU A 80 -5.12 9.32 9.30
C GLU A 80 -5.65 10.69 8.86
N PRO A 81 -5.52 11.73 9.70
CA PRO A 81 -6.10 13.04 9.40
C PRO A 81 -5.37 13.78 8.26
N THR A 82 -4.09 13.46 8.05
CA THR A 82 -3.26 14.12 7.05
C THR A 82 -2.31 13.13 6.41
N MET A 83 -2.31 13.09 5.09
CA MET A 83 -1.42 12.26 4.28
C MET A 83 -0.64 13.14 3.29
N ALA A 84 0.66 12.89 3.15
CA ALA A 84 1.43 13.31 1.98
C ALA A 84 1.28 12.23 0.91
N THR A 85 0.93 12.62 -0.32
CA THR A 85 0.64 11.67 -1.40
C THR A 85 1.37 12.00 -2.68
N VAL A 86 1.71 10.97 -3.45
CA VAL A 86 2.22 11.08 -4.83
C VAL A 86 1.66 9.94 -5.66
N ALA A 87 1.32 10.22 -6.92
CA ALA A 87 0.93 9.19 -7.87
C ALA A 87 2.16 8.65 -8.61
N ARG A 88 2.27 7.32 -8.65
CA ARG A 88 3.23 6.59 -9.49
C ARG A 88 2.49 5.99 -10.68
N VAL A 89 2.99 6.26 -11.88
CA VAL A 89 2.55 5.61 -13.11
C VAL A 89 3.64 4.64 -13.56
N GLY A 90 3.27 3.40 -13.80
CA GLY A 90 4.21 2.34 -14.13
C GLY A 90 4.52 1.38 -12.98
N GLY A 91 5.56 0.57 -13.15
CA GLY A 91 5.93 -0.49 -12.23
C GLY A 91 6.72 -0.03 -11.00
N PHE A 92 7.20 -1.00 -10.26
CA PHE A 92 7.91 -0.77 -8.98
C PHE A 92 9.27 -0.10 -9.14
N GLU A 93 9.90 -0.17 -10.32
CA GLU A 93 11.19 0.45 -10.61
C GLU A 93 11.18 1.97 -10.41
N GLN A 94 10.00 2.60 -10.46
CA GLN A 94 9.85 4.03 -10.24
C GLN A 94 9.56 4.40 -8.77
N SER A 95 9.47 3.42 -7.88
CA SER A 95 9.11 3.64 -6.47
C SER A 95 10.12 4.53 -5.74
N CYS A 96 11.42 4.31 -5.92
CA CYS A 96 12.46 5.07 -5.23
C CYS A 96 12.33 6.58 -5.49
N GLY A 97 12.05 6.99 -6.73
CA GLY A 97 11.83 8.41 -7.06
C GLY A 97 10.62 9.01 -6.35
N CYS A 98 9.52 8.27 -6.28
CA CYS A 98 8.30 8.71 -5.59
C CYS A 98 8.48 8.81 -4.07
N TYR A 99 9.11 7.82 -3.46
CA TYR A 99 9.42 7.85 -2.03
C TYR A 99 10.37 8.99 -1.66
N GLY A 100 11.41 9.22 -2.49
CA GLY A 100 12.32 10.34 -2.32
C GLY A 100 11.62 11.70 -2.42
N ALA A 101 10.71 11.86 -3.39
CA ALA A 101 9.94 13.09 -3.57
C ALA A 101 9.05 13.39 -2.35
N ILE A 102 8.36 12.39 -1.79
CA ILE A 102 7.58 12.57 -0.57
C ILE A 102 8.50 12.94 0.60
N GLY A 103 9.60 12.23 0.81
CA GLY A 103 10.55 12.50 1.88
C GLY A 103 11.05 13.94 1.86
N SER A 104 11.55 14.40 0.71
CA SER A 104 12.01 15.80 0.52
C SER A 104 10.90 16.80 0.79
N TRP A 105 9.70 16.57 0.25
CA TRP A 105 8.58 17.46 0.47
C TRP A 105 8.19 17.56 1.97
N VAL A 106 8.19 16.45 2.67
CA VAL A 106 7.88 16.39 4.11
C VAL A 106 8.87 17.22 4.91
N GLU A 107 10.18 17.07 4.65
CA GLU A 107 11.24 17.82 5.30
C GLU A 107 11.15 19.33 4.99
N ASP A 108 11.01 19.70 3.73
CA ASP A 108 10.97 21.08 3.27
C ASP A 108 9.75 21.85 3.79
N ASN A 109 8.66 21.15 4.11
CA ASN A 109 7.41 21.78 4.54
C ASN A 109 7.14 21.68 6.06
N GLY A 110 8.12 21.25 6.84
CA GLY A 110 8.02 21.19 8.31
C GLY A 110 7.03 20.14 8.79
N TYR A 111 6.99 19.01 8.09
CA TYR A 111 6.28 17.82 8.52
C TYR A 111 7.26 16.71 8.91
N ARG A 112 6.75 15.70 9.56
CA ARG A 112 7.43 14.43 9.80
C ARG A 112 6.50 13.27 9.47
N ILE A 113 7.03 12.19 8.95
CA ILE A 113 6.29 10.92 8.78
C ILE A 113 6.02 10.36 10.18
N ASN A 114 4.79 9.93 10.42
CA ASN A 114 4.35 9.42 11.73
C ASN A 114 3.65 8.06 11.67
N GLY A 115 3.81 7.33 10.58
CA GLY A 115 3.26 5.98 10.44
C GLY A 115 3.71 5.27 9.17
N PRO A 116 3.33 4.01 8.99
CA PRO A 116 3.70 3.24 7.82
C PRO A 116 3.10 3.81 6.54
N GLY A 117 3.86 3.74 5.45
CA GLY A 117 3.40 4.11 4.12
C GLY A 117 2.32 3.16 3.61
N ARG A 118 1.45 3.69 2.77
CA ARG A 118 0.40 2.92 2.06
C ARG A 118 0.59 3.10 0.56
N GLU A 119 0.42 2.04 -0.17
CA GLU A 119 0.33 2.07 -1.64
C GLU A 119 -1.08 1.62 -2.03
N VAL A 120 -1.85 2.52 -2.62
CA VAL A 120 -3.22 2.26 -3.05
C VAL A 120 -3.24 2.11 -4.57
N LEU A 121 -3.67 0.95 -5.04
CA LEU A 121 -3.75 0.64 -6.47
C LEU A 121 -4.99 1.31 -7.07
N ILE A 122 -4.80 2.49 -7.64
CA ILE A 122 -5.89 3.27 -8.24
C ILE A 122 -6.33 2.65 -9.56
N GLN A 123 -5.37 2.27 -10.40
CA GLN A 123 -5.62 1.59 -11.66
C GLN A 123 -4.77 0.32 -11.73
N PRO A 124 -5.41 -0.87 -11.65
CA PRO A 124 -4.72 -2.13 -11.89
C PRO A 124 -4.18 -2.21 -13.33
N PRO A 125 -3.10 -2.96 -13.57
CA PRO A 125 -2.61 -3.20 -14.92
C PRO A 125 -3.68 -3.96 -15.71
N ARG A 126 -3.90 -3.55 -16.97
CA ARG A 126 -4.85 -4.21 -17.87
C ARG A 126 -4.27 -5.45 -18.54
N SER A 127 -2.96 -5.58 -18.49
CA SER A 127 -2.18 -6.68 -19.08
C SER A 127 -1.01 -7.02 -18.15
N GLU A 128 -0.13 -7.90 -18.58
CA GLU A 128 1.14 -8.15 -17.87
C GLU A 128 2.11 -6.95 -17.91
N GLN A 129 1.84 -5.97 -18.76
CA GLN A 129 2.59 -4.71 -18.81
C GLN A 129 2.13 -3.78 -17.69
N LEU A 130 3.07 -3.32 -16.89
CA LEU A 130 2.81 -2.48 -15.72
C LEU A 130 2.78 -0.98 -16.04
N ASP A 131 3.02 -0.59 -17.29
CA ASP A 131 3.18 0.81 -17.72
C ASP A 131 1.94 1.67 -17.49
N GLU A 132 0.75 1.05 -17.51
CA GLU A 132 -0.52 1.73 -17.26
C GLU A 132 -0.98 1.65 -15.80
N MET A 133 -0.25 0.95 -14.96
CA MET A 133 -0.59 0.83 -13.54
C MET A 133 -0.45 2.19 -12.86
N VAL A 134 -1.47 2.58 -12.10
CA VAL A 134 -1.43 3.81 -11.30
C VAL A 134 -1.56 3.45 -9.83
N THR A 135 -0.57 3.83 -9.05
CA THR A 135 -0.52 3.62 -7.61
C THR A 135 -0.38 4.96 -6.91
N GLU A 136 -1.24 5.24 -5.94
CA GLU A 136 -1.07 6.37 -5.04
C GLU A 136 -0.27 5.92 -3.81
N ILE A 137 0.88 6.55 -3.62
CA ILE A 137 1.72 6.34 -2.43
C ILE A 137 1.33 7.39 -1.40
N GLN A 138 1.03 6.94 -0.19
CA GLN A 138 0.51 7.76 0.91
C GLN A 138 1.38 7.56 2.15
N PHE A 139 1.81 8.66 2.77
CA PHE A 139 2.46 8.62 4.08
C PHE A 139 1.69 9.47 5.09
N PRO A 140 1.31 8.90 6.25
CA PRO A 140 0.77 9.70 7.33
C PRO A 140 1.82 10.70 7.81
N VAL A 141 1.41 11.96 7.94
CA VAL A 141 2.32 13.04 8.33
C VAL A 141 1.71 13.90 9.45
N ALA A 142 2.57 14.43 10.30
CA ALA A 142 2.20 15.41 11.31
C ALA A 142 3.13 16.63 11.23
N ARG A 143 2.65 17.79 11.67
CA ARG A 143 3.51 18.98 11.79
C ARG A 143 4.68 18.70 12.73
N ASP A 144 5.87 19.04 12.30
CA ASP A 144 7.04 19.00 13.17
C ASP A 144 7.06 20.24 14.07
N GLN A 145 6.76 20.02 15.35
CA GLN A 145 6.73 21.11 16.35
C GLN A 145 8.11 21.71 16.63
N ARG A 146 9.19 21.05 16.21
CA ARG A 146 10.57 21.53 16.40
C ARG A 146 10.99 22.56 15.35
N ALA A 147 10.34 22.62 14.20
CA ALA A 147 10.66 23.55 13.14
C ALA A 147 10.31 25.02 13.46
N HIS A 148 9.62 25.31 14.58
CA HIS A 148 9.20 26.66 14.97
C HIS A 148 9.89 27.16 16.26
N ALA A 149 10.90 26.46 16.76
CA ALA A 149 11.66 26.82 17.97
C ALA A 149 13.04 27.43 17.65
N GLY A 150 13.16 28.10 16.52
CA GLY A 150 14.37 28.82 16.08
C GLY A 150 14.08 30.26 15.73
#